data_5916bd7c515cbe251391038947deca0b
#
_entry.id   5916bd7c515cbe251391038947deca0b
#
_cell.length_a   1.000
_cell.length_b   1.000
_cell.length_c   1.000
_cell.angle_alpha   90.00
_cell.angle_beta   90.00
_cell.angle_gamma   90.00
#
_symmetry.space_group_name_H-M   'P 1'
#
loop_
_entity.id
_entity.type
_entity.pdbx_description
1 polymer ?
#
loop_
_entity_poly.entity_id
_entity_poly.type
_entity_poly.pdbx_seq_one_letter_code
_entity_poly.pdbx_strand_id
1 'polypeptide(L)'
;AISRHTNAFKINEDVVIPLPRMAEYTDGIERINIELSLRNKIKLCDALTDFLERGNLPLGKHDDANEIPSAELLEDRVAQAVALVAEVRALWSGWLQDVATLFPQLQDHTLRASWKTQLRAPLQGIFAGAAFKPILDEATAIHQRVLKGRVWVALHMHAGDGNVHTNLPVNSDDYEMLQTAHQAVERIMVLARSLDGVISGEHGIGITKLEFLTDEELRPFAQYKQKVDPEGRFNKGKLLRNQELIALDGKGLEANLASKMPLHADLTNAYTPSFGLMGHESLIMQQSDIGAIADSVKDCLRCGK
;
A
#
# COMPACT_ATOMS: atom_id res chain seq x y z
N ALA A 1 16.32 -1.02 -3.91
CA ALA A 1 15.87 -1.14 -2.52
C ALA A 1 14.84 -2.27 -2.34
N ILE A 2 13.95 -2.49 -3.31
CA ILE A 2 12.90 -3.53 -3.28
C ILE A 2 13.51 -4.93 -3.31
N SER A 3 14.60 -5.12 -4.05
CA SER A 3 15.28 -6.41 -4.21
C SER A 3 15.87 -7.03 -2.93
N ARG A 4 15.83 -6.31 -1.80
CA ARG A 4 16.32 -6.81 -0.51
C ARG A 4 15.25 -7.53 0.32
N HIS A 5 14.01 -7.49 -0.11
CA HIS A 5 12.90 -8.20 0.54
C HIS A 5 12.56 -9.43 -0.27
N THR A 6 12.58 -10.60 0.33
CA THR A 6 12.31 -11.87 -0.32
C THR A 6 10.91 -11.98 -0.91
N ASN A 7 9.96 -11.23 -0.37
CA ASN A 7 8.54 -11.23 -0.76
C ASN A 7 8.10 -9.89 -1.38
N ALA A 8 9.04 -9.10 -1.88
CA ALA A 8 8.74 -7.86 -2.58
C ALA A 8 8.29 -8.13 -4.00
N PHE A 9 7.20 -7.56 -4.40
CA PHE A 9 6.73 -7.55 -5.76
C PHE A 9 6.21 -6.16 -6.16
N LYS A 10 5.84 -6.03 -7.40
CA LYS A 10 5.38 -4.77 -7.99
C LYS A 10 4.00 -4.99 -8.58
N ILE A 11 3.00 -4.30 -8.05
CA ILE A 11 1.74 -4.13 -8.73
C ILE A 11 2.01 -3.19 -9.90
N ASN A 12 1.68 -3.63 -11.10
CA ASN A 12 1.95 -2.88 -12.33
C ASN A 12 0.66 -2.80 -13.14
N GLU A 13 0.00 -1.67 -13.05
CA GLU A 13 -1.20 -1.36 -13.82
C GLU A 13 -0.87 -0.37 -14.92
N ASP A 14 -1.56 -0.48 -16.05
CA ASP A 14 -1.43 0.44 -17.16
C ASP A 14 -2.76 1.12 -17.48
N VAL A 15 -2.68 2.35 -17.87
CA VAL A 15 -3.80 3.16 -18.35
C VAL A 15 -3.38 3.93 -19.61
N VAL A 16 -4.34 4.33 -20.44
CA VAL A 16 -4.06 5.28 -21.53
C VAL A 16 -4.81 6.57 -21.24
N ILE A 17 -4.09 7.66 -21.23
CA ILE A 17 -4.60 9.01 -20.95
C ILE A 17 -4.52 9.83 -22.23
N PRO A 18 -5.56 10.57 -22.62
CA PRO A 18 -5.48 11.53 -23.73
C PRO A 18 -4.30 12.49 -23.52
N LEU A 19 -3.48 12.66 -24.54
CA LEU A 19 -2.25 13.46 -24.45
C LEU A 19 -2.45 14.87 -23.85
N PRO A 20 -3.53 15.61 -24.18
CA PRO A 20 -3.79 16.91 -23.57
C PRO A 20 -4.06 16.86 -22.06
N ARG A 21 -4.46 15.70 -21.54
CA ARG A 21 -4.80 15.50 -20.11
C ARG A 21 -3.67 14.86 -19.30
N MET A 22 -2.52 14.61 -19.93
CA MET A 22 -1.40 13.91 -19.29
C MET A 22 -0.84 14.66 -18.07
N ALA A 23 -0.76 15.97 -18.12
CA ALA A 23 -0.32 16.79 -16.99
C ALA A 23 -1.26 16.64 -15.78
N GLU A 24 -2.58 16.71 -16.03
CA GLU A 24 -3.59 16.54 -14.97
C GLU A 24 -3.52 15.14 -14.34
N TYR A 25 -3.27 14.13 -15.16
CA TYR A 25 -3.07 12.77 -14.64
C TYR A 25 -1.83 12.69 -13.75
N THR A 26 -0.71 13.25 -14.18
CA THR A 26 0.55 13.27 -13.41
C THR A 26 0.38 14.00 -12.07
N ASP A 27 -0.29 15.15 -12.08
CA ASP A 27 -0.61 15.90 -10.84
C ASP A 27 -1.54 15.09 -9.92
N GLY A 28 -2.51 14.36 -10.48
CA GLY A 28 -3.38 13.47 -9.72
C GLY A 28 -2.61 12.34 -9.04
N ILE A 29 -1.65 11.72 -9.74
CA ILE A 29 -0.78 10.69 -9.16
C ILE A 29 0.14 11.28 -8.08
N GLU A 30 0.70 12.47 -8.30
CA GLU A 30 1.53 13.13 -7.29
C GLU A 30 0.71 13.47 -6.04
N ARG A 31 -0.54 13.89 -6.20
CA ARG A 31 -1.46 14.08 -5.06
C ARG A 31 -1.68 12.78 -4.28
N ILE A 32 -1.89 11.66 -4.97
CA ILE A 32 -2.00 10.34 -4.33
C ILE A 32 -0.72 10.04 -3.53
N ASN A 33 0.46 10.27 -4.11
CA ASN A 33 1.75 10.06 -3.46
C ASN A 33 1.94 10.92 -2.21
N ILE A 34 1.56 12.20 -2.28
CA ILE A 34 1.63 13.14 -1.15
C ILE A 34 0.73 12.63 -0.01
N GLU A 35 -0.51 12.26 -0.30
CA GLU A 35 -1.43 11.75 0.71
C GLU A 35 -0.93 10.44 1.34
N LEU A 36 -0.46 9.49 0.53
CA LEU A 36 0.14 8.24 1.02
C LEU A 36 1.36 8.52 1.93
N SER A 37 2.19 9.48 1.54
CA SER A 37 3.34 9.89 2.33
C SER A 37 2.94 10.53 3.67
N LEU A 38 1.92 11.40 3.69
CA LEU A 38 1.43 12.03 4.91
C LEU A 38 0.78 10.98 5.84
N ARG A 39 -0.04 10.08 5.32
CA ARG A 39 -0.63 8.97 6.10
C ARG A 39 0.45 8.10 6.75
N ASN A 40 1.49 7.75 6.02
CA ASN A 40 2.61 6.97 6.56
C ASN A 40 3.36 7.74 7.68
N LYS A 41 3.49 9.05 7.56
CA LYS A 41 4.11 9.90 8.59
C LYS A 41 3.22 10.10 9.82
N ILE A 42 1.90 10.20 9.65
CA ILE A 42 0.96 10.22 10.77
C ILE A 42 1.03 8.89 11.54
N LYS A 43 1.08 7.76 10.83
CA LYS A 43 1.32 6.43 11.44
C LYS A 43 2.64 6.37 12.21
N LEU A 44 3.68 7.07 11.76
CA LEU A 44 4.92 7.20 12.52
C LEU A 44 4.70 7.94 13.85
N CYS A 45 3.91 9.02 13.84
CA CYS A 45 3.59 9.73 15.08
C CYS A 45 2.83 8.82 16.06
N ASP A 46 1.83 8.08 15.56
CA ASP A 46 1.07 7.13 16.38
C ASP A 46 2.00 6.08 17.02
N ALA A 47 2.88 5.47 16.24
CA ALA A 47 3.85 4.48 16.73
C ALA A 47 4.88 5.05 17.73
N LEU A 48 5.25 6.32 17.58
CA LEU A 48 6.13 7.01 18.53
C LEU A 48 5.39 7.32 19.85
N THR A 49 4.14 7.76 19.77
CA THR A 49 3.29 7.98 20.96
C THR A 49 3.12 6.68 21.72
N ASP A 50 2.74 5.59 21.06
CA ASP A 50 2.61 4.27 21.68
C ASP A 50 3.90 3.80 22.36
N PHE A 51 5.04 4.09 21.75
CA PHE A 51 6.35 3.77 22.34
C PHE A 51 6.63 4.60 23.59
N LEU A 52 6.43 5.91 23.51
CA LEU A 52 6.73 6.84 24.61
C LEU A 52 5.83 6.61 25.84
N GLU A 53 4.57 6.22 25.62
CA GLU A 53 3.58 6.00 26.68
C GLU A 53 3.62 4.60 27.30
N ARG A 54 4.46 3.68 26.84
CA ARG A 54 4.56 2.31 27.38
C ARG A 54 5.01 2.23 28.83
N GLY A 55 5.55 3.29 29.40
CA GLY A 55 5.98 3.36 30.80
C GLY A 55 7.28 2.63 31.15
N ASN A 56 7.87 1.88 30.21
CA ASN A 56 9.12 1.15 30.40
C ASN A 56 10.08 1.44 29.25
N LEU A 57 10.63 2.66 29.26
CA LEU A 57 11.53 3.12 28.21
C LEU A 57 12.97 2.60 28.46
N PRO A 58 13.68 2.22 27.38
CA PRO A 58 15.07 1.75 27.51
C PRO A 58 15.99 2.90 27.87
N LEU A 59 16.75 2.73 28.92
CA LEU A 59 17.82 3.67 29.35
C LEU A 59 19.19 3.02 29.12
N GLY A 60 20.20 3.87 28.93
CA GLY A 60 21.58 3.44 28.80
C GLY A 60 22.07 2.83 30.11
N LYS A 61 23.00 1.85 30.00
CA LYS A 61 23.71 1.32 31.16
C LYS A 61 24.75 2.37 31.62
N HIS A 62 24.78 2.67 32.90
CA HIS A 62 25.76 3.57 33.51
C HIS A 62 26.58 2.82 34.54
N ASP A 63 27.88 3.05 34.54
CA ASP A 63 28.79 2.49 35.52
C ASP A 63 28.71 3.26 36.85
N ASP A 64 28.19 4.51 36.85
CA ASP A 64 27.98 5.35 38.01
C ASP A 64 26.50 5.61 38.31
N ALA A 65 26.09 5.37 39.56
CA ALA A 65 24.69 5.57 40.01
C ALA A 65 24.22 7.04 39.91
N ASN A 66 25.15 8.00 39.81
CA ASN A 66 24.86 9.44 39.68
C ASN A 66 24.44 9.85 38.26
N GLU A 67 24.56 8.99 37.26
CA GLU A 67 24.19 9.28 35.87
C GLU A 67 22.81 8.71 35.47
N ILE A 68 22.14 7.98 36.39
CA ILE A 68 20.78 7.49 36.12
C ILE A 68 19.81 8.65 36.26
N PRO A 69 19.03 8.99 35.22
CA PRO A 69 18.02 10.03 35.30
C PRO A 69 17.00 9.73 36.39
N SER A 70 16.62 10.76 37.18
CA SER A 70 15.52 10.59 38.12
C SER A 70 14.21 10.24 37.39
N ALA A 71 13.30 9.54 38.08
CA ALA A 71 12.00 9.20 37.52
C ALA A 71 11.25 10.47 37.10
N GLU A 72 11.26 11.51 37.89
CA GLU A 72 10.64 12.79 37.62
C GLU A 72 11.21 13.46 36.33
N LEU A 73 12.53 13.43 36.14
CA LEU A 73 13.18 13.96 34.95
C LEU A 73 12.77 13.15 33.70
N LEU A 74 12.69 11.82 33.82
CA LEU A 74 12.25 10.97 32.70
C LEU A 74 10.80 11.27 32.35
N GLU A 75 9.89 11.35 33.32
CA GLU A 75 8.48 11.68 33.13
C GLU A 75 8.31 13.05 32.45
N ASP A 76 9.04 14.07 32.88
CA ASP A 76 9.00 15.40 32.24
C ASP A 76 9.47 15.37 30.79
N ARG A 77 10.58 14.65 30.51
CA ARG A 77 11.10 14.49 29.13
C ARG A 77 10.11 13.71 28.22
N VAL A 78 9.50 12.68 28.77
CA VAL A 78 8.48 11.90 28.06
C VAL A 78 7.26 12.77 27.74
N ALA A 79 6.78 13.55 28.72
CA ALA A 79 5.66 14.46 28.51
C ALA A 79 5.96 15.51 27.41
N GLN A 80 7.17 16.08 27.40
CA GLN A 80 7.61 16.99 26.34
C GLN A 80 7.67 16.30 24.98
N ALA A 81 8.16 15.06 24.90
CA ALA A 81 8.26 14.30 23.66
C ALA A 81 6.87 13.92 23.11
N VAL A 82 5.95 13.48 23.97
CA VAL A 82 4.56 13.19 23.58
C VAL A 82 3.87 14.45 23.06
N ALA A 83 4.04 15.59 23.74
CA ALA A 83 3.47 16.85 23.28
C ALA A 83 4.02 17.27 21.89
N LEU A 84 5.33 17.15 21.68
CA LEU A 84 5.96 17.39 20.36
C LEU A 84 5.38 16.50 19.27
N VAL A 85 5.29 15.19 19.54
CA VAL A 85 4.75 14.23 18.56
C VAL A 85 3.30 14.53 18.23
N ALA A 86 2.49 14.89 19.23
CA ALA A 86 1.09 15.26 19.06
C ALA A 86 0.95 16.54 18.21
N GLU A 87 1.78 17.56 18.45
CA GLU A 87 1.80 18.79 17.63
C GLU A 87 2.14 18.49 16.17
N VAL A 88 3.21 17.74 15.92
CA VAL A 88 3.62 17.36 14.56
C VAL A 88 2.56 16.50 13.88
N ARG A 89 1.93 15.57 14.61
CA ARG A 89 0.82 14.77 14.11
C ARG A 89 -0.37 15.64 13.68
N ALA A 90 -0.75 16.60 14.51
CA ALA A 90 -1.84 17.52 14.20
C ALA A 90 -1.53 18.37 12.95
N LEU A 91 -0.30 18.87 12.85
CA LEU A 91 0.18 19.62 11.68
C LEU A 91 0.08 18.80 10.39
N TRP A 92 0.60 17.57 10.38
CA TRP A 92 0.57 16.70 9.19
C TRP A 92 -0.85 16.21 8.87
N SER A 93 -1.69 16.04 9.89
CA SER A 93 -3.11 15.70 9.69
C SER A 93 -3.87 16.87 9.07
N GLY A 94 -3.60 18.10 9.47
CA GLY A 94 -4.13 19.30 8.82
C GLY A 94 -3.71 19.40 7.34
N TRP A 95 -2.43 19.15 7.04
CA TRP A 95 -1.98 19.13 5.65
C TRP A 95 -2.64 18.03 4.82
N LEU A 96 -2.91 16.86 5.41
CA LEU A 96 -3.62 15.77 4.74
C LEU A 96 -5.07 16.16 4.43
N GLN A 97 -5.75 16.86 5.35
CA GLN A 97 -7.12 17.34 5.13
C GLN A 97 -7.19 18.41 4.03
N ASP A 98 -6.18 19.29 3.98
CA ASP A 98 -6.13 20.43 3.06
C ASP A 98 -5.25 20.19 1.85
N VAL A 99 -4.93 18.93 1.50
CA VAL A 99 -4.04 18.61 0.36
C VAL A 99 -4.46 19.32 -0.92
N ALA A 100 -5.75 19.47 -1.17
CA ALA A 100 -6.24 20.12 -2.38
C ALA A 100 -5.77 21.59 -2.50
N THR A 101 -5.78 22.32 -1.40
CA THR A 101 -5.35 23.72 -1.33
C THR A 101 -3.84 23.85 -1.24
N LEU A 102 -3.21 22.93 -0.51
CA LEU A 102 -1.77 22.95 -0.24
C LEU A 102 -0.94 22.22 -1.31
N PHE A 103 -1.59 21.63 -2.32
CA PHE A 103 -0.93 20.81 -3.33
C PHE A 103 0.29 21.46 -3.97
N PRO A 104 0.23 22.72 -4.46
CA PRO A 104 1.41 23.35 -5.08
C PRO A 104 2.60 23.42 -4.12
N GLN A 105 2.36 23.76 -2.84
CA GLN A 105 3.42 23.90 -1.84
C GLN A 105 3.98 22.56 -1.39
N LEU A 106 3.15 21.50 -1.38
CA LEU A 106 3.57 20.13 -1.07
C LEU A 106 4.32 19.52 -2.26
N GLN A 107 3.93 19.84 -3.49
CA GLN A 107 4.55 19.36 -4.72
C GLN A 107 5.94 19.99 -4.92
N ASP A 108 6.07 21.30 -4.75
CA ASP A 108 7.36 22.00 -4.89
C ASP A 108 8.26 21.90 -3.64
N HIS A 109 7.79 21.20 -2.60
CA HIS A 109 8.46 21.00 -1.32
C HIS A 109 8.67 22.26 -0.46
N THR A 110 7.98 23.36 -0.74
CA THR A 110 7.93 24.54 0.16
C THR A 110 7.33 24.13 1.51
N LEU A 111 6.29 23.27 1.50
CA LEU A 111 5.82 22.54 2.66
C LEU A 111 6.35 21.09 2.60
N ARG A 112 7.10 20.70 3.62
CA ARG A 112 7.69 19.37 3.66
C ARG A 112 7.54 18.71 5.02
N ALA A 113 6.76 17.63 5.11
CA ALA A 113 6.74 16.79 6.28
C ALA A 113 8.06 16.01 6.41
N SER A 114 8.81 16.27 7.46
CA SER A 114 10.18 15.77 7.63
C SER A 114 10.42 15.15 9.00
N TRP A 115 10.66 13.84 9.03
CA TRP A 115 11.15 13.16 10.21
C TRP A 115 12.40 13.84 10.81
N LYS A 116 13.35 14.18 9.95
CA LYS A 116 14.65 14.69 10.38
C LYS A 116 14.54 16.03 11.14
N THR A 117 13.75 16.97 10.63
CA THR A 117 13.68 18.34 11.16
C THR A 117 12.57 18.54 12.16
N GLN A 118 11.41 17.87 11.98
CA GLN A 118 10.24 18.11 12.81
C GLN A 118 10.11 17.14 14.01
N LEU A 119 10.75 15.96 13.93
CA LEU A 119 10.72 14.99 15.00
C LEU A 119 12.11 14.65 15.53
N ARG A 120 12.99 14.09 14.68
CA ARG A 120 14.29 13.58 15.16
C ARG A 120 15.14 14.64 15.87
N ALA A 121 15.34 15.80 15.25
CA ALA A 121 16.20 16.84 15.83
C ALA A 121 15.62 17.41 17.14
N PRO A 122 14.31 17.74 17.25
CA PRO A 122 13.73 18.13 18.53
C PRO A 122 13.78 17.02 19.59
N LEU A 123 13.49 15.75 19.24
CA LEU A 123 13.61 14.62 20.16
C LEU A 123 15.04 14.47 20.70
N GLN A 124 16.07 14.69 19.87
CA GLN A 124 17.47 14.71 20.32
C GLN A 124 17.75 15.82 21.32
N GLY A 125 17.07 16.96 21.22
CA GLY A 125 17.13 18.03 22.21
C GLY A 125 16.46 17.65 23.51
N ILE A 126 15.26 17.07 23.45
CA ILE A 126 14.49 16.62 24.60
C ILE A 126 15.27 15.53 25.38
N PHE A 127 15.72 14.50 24.66
CA PHE A 127 16.46 13.37 25.24
C PHE A 127 17.98 13.56 25.12
N ALA A 128 18.48 14.76 25.45
CA ALA A 128 19.91 15.01 25.47
C ALA A 128 20.60 14.24 26.64
N GLY A 129 21.72 13.59 26.33
CA GLY A 129 22.52 12.83 27.28
C GLY A 129 22.64 11.35 26.93
N ALA A 130 23.73 10.72 27.38
CA ALA A 130 24.04 9.32 27.06
C ALA A 130 22.99 8.33 27.58
N ALA A 131 22.37 8.64 28.73
CA ALA A 131 21.33 7.83 29.35
C ALA A 131 20.11 7.63 28.44
N PHE A 132 19.77 8.62 27.65
CA PHE A 132 18.57 8.60 26.78
C PHE A 132 18.84 8.08 25.36
N LYS A 133 20.10 7.78 25.02
CA LYS A 133 20.47 7.29 23.70
C LYS A 133 19.63 6.09 23.22
N PRO A 134 19.34 5.07 24.06
CA PRO A 134 18.51 3.94 23.62
C PRO A 134 17.07 4.34 23.23
N ILE A 135 16.50 5.36 23.84
CA ILE A 135 15.18 5.90 23.46
C ILE A 135 15.25 6.48 22.04
N LEU A 136 16.28 7.25 21.72
CA LEU A 136 16.49 7.83 20.40
C LEU A 136 16.79 6.77 19.33
N ASP A 137 17.55 5.73 19.72
CA ASP A 137 17.85 4.60 18.84
C ASP A 137 16.55 3.83 18.49
N GLU A 138 15.68 3.57 19.49
CA GLU A 138 14.38 2.91 19.25
C GLU A 138 13.42 3.81 18.44
N ALA A 139 13.36 5.11 18.72
CA ALA A 139 12.58 6.04 17.90
C ALA A 139 13.05 6.03 16.42
N THR A 140 14.35 5.90 16.20
CA THR A 140 14.91 5.75 14.85
C THR A 140 14.54 4.40 14.23
N ALA A 141 14.54 3.32 15.01
CA ALA A 141 14.12 1.99 14.57
C ALA A 141 12.62 1.96 14.20
N ILE A 142 11.78 2.61 14.98
CA ILE A 142 10.35 2.80 14.69
C ILE A 142 10.18 3.53 13.36
N HIS A 143 10.87 4.65 13.15
CA HIS A 143 10.84 5.36 11.87
C HIS A 143 11.22 4.46 10.69
N GLN A 144 12.27 3.65 10.83
CA GLN A 144 12.70 2.74 9.78
C GLN A 144 11.67 1.64 9.49
N ARG A 145 11.01 1.09 10.53
CA ARG A 145 9.93 0.10 10.36
C ARG A 145 8.76 0.69 9.61
N VAL A 146 8.27 1.85 10.04
CA VAL A 146 7.14 2.53 9.38
C VAL A 146 7.46 2.93 7.95
N LEU A 147 8.70 3.39 7.68
CA LEU A 147 9.15 3.74 6.34
C LEU A 147 9.18 2.54 5.40
N LYS A 148 9.47 1.33 5.90
CA LYS A 148 9.45 0.10 5.07
C LYS A 148 8.06 -0.27 4.58
N GLY A 149 7.02 0.01 5.36
CA GLY A 149 5.61 -0.20 4.98
C GLY A 149 5.01 0.92 4.11
N ARG A 150 5.81 1.85 3.63
CA ARG A 150 5.33 2.96 2.79
C ARG A 150 4.94 2.50 1.39
N VAL A 151 3.69 2.75 1.01
CA VAL A 151 3.21 2.62 -0.37
C VAL A 151 3.48 3.92 -1.13
N TRP A 152 3.87 3.81 -2.38
CA TRP A 152 4.04 4.92 -3.31
C TRP A 152 3.88 4.45 -4.75
N VAL A 153 3.50 5.36 -5.64
CA VAL A 153 3.29 5.11 -7.06
C VAL A 153 4.46 5.69 -7.85
N ALA A 154 5.14 4.84 -8.61
CA ALA A 154 6.10 5.27 -9.61
C ALA A 154 5.49 5.19 -11.01
N LEU A 155 5.71 6.20 -11.83
CA LEU A 155 5.28 6.22 -13.21
C LEU A 155 6.40 5.78 -14.14
N HIS A 156 6.02 4.98 -15.14
CA HIS A 156 6.78 4.74 -16.35
C HIS A 156 5.82 4.88 -17.51
N MET A 157 6.18 5.58 -18.57
CA MET A 157 5.21 5.90 -19.60
C MET A 157 5.79 5.87 -21.02
N HIS A 158 4.96 5.47 -21.94
CA HIS A 158 5.10 5.72 -23.37
C HIS A 158 4.37 7.01 -23.69
N ALA A 159 5.01 8.15 -23.36
CA ALA A 159 4.33 9.45 -23.33
C ALA A 159 3.74 9.86 -24.69
N GLY A 160 4.33 9.41 -25.80
CA GLY A 160 3.82 9.71 -27.14
C GLY A 160 2.47 9.05 -27.45
N ASP A 161 2.16 7.93 -26.79
CA ASP A 161 0.93 7.15 -26.99
C ASP A 161 -0.09 7.39 -25.87
N GLY A 162 0.30 8.14 -24.84
CA GLY A 162 -0.53 8.32 -23.67
C GLY A 162 -0.59 7.13 -22.73
N ASN A 163 0.18 6.07 -23.00
CA ASN A 163 0.20 4.88 -22.15
C ASN A 163 1.09 5.09 -20.92
N VAL A 164 0.51 4.90 -19.75
CA VAL A 164 1.17 5.11 -18.46
C VAL A 164 1.09 3.86 -17.60
N HIS A 165 2.25 3.33 -17.23
CA HIS A 165 2.38 2.25 -16.26
C HIS A 165 2.54 2.83 -14.85
N THR A 166 1.67 2.43 -13.96
CA THR A 166 1.74 2.76 -12.53
C THR A 166 2.32 1.58 -11.78
N ASN A 167 3.41 1.81 -11.07
CA ASN A 167 4.15 0.79 -10.37
C ASN A 167 4.08 1.04 -8.87
N LEU A 168 3.49 0.12 -8.13
CA LEU A 168 3.39 0.16 -6.67
C LEU A 168 4.23 -0.99 -6.10
N PRO A 169 5.43 -0.69 -5.56
CA PRO A 169 6.21 -1.71 -4.86
C PRO A 169 5.56 -2.04 -3.52
N VAL A 170 5.33 -3.32 -3.29
CA VAL A 170 4.68 -3.84 -2.08
C VAL A 170 5.39 -5.09 -1.55
N ASN A 171 5.17 -5.40 -0.29
CA ASN A 171 5.58 -6.64 0.33
C ASN A 171 4.35 -7.53 0.55
N SER A 172 4.36 -8.75 0.01
CA SER A 172 3.24 -9.68 0.12
C SER A 172 2.97 -10.15 1.55
N ASP A 173 3.94 -10.04 2.45
CA ASP A 173 3.77 -10.38 3.86
C ASP A 173 3.13 -9.25 4.69
N ASP A 174 2.97 -8.06 4.10
CA ASP A 174 2.39 -6.89 4.75
C ASP A 174 0.98 -6.64 4.20
N TYR A 175 -0.01 -7.20 4.90
CA TYR A 175 -1.42 -7.11 4.49
C TYR A 175 -1.94 -5.66 4.47
N GLU A 176 -1.53 -4.83 5.42
CA GLU A 176 -1.91 -3.42 5.46
C GLU A 176 -1.33 -2.65 4.26
N MET A 177 -0.07 -2.95 3.90
CA MET A 177 0.56 -2.39 2.72
C MET A 177 -0.17 -2.80 1.43
N LEU A 178 -0.58 -4.08 1.35
CA LEU A 178 -1.37 -4.59 0.22
C LEU A 178 -2.71 -3.88 0.09
N GLN A 179 -3.46 -3.72 1.18
CA GLN A 179 -4.74 -2.99 1.17
C GLN A 179 -4.56 -1.53 0.78
N THR A 180 -3.52 -0.87 1.30
CA THR A 180 -3.22 0.52 0.96
C THR A 180 -2.89 0.66 -0.53
N ALA A 181 -2.10 -0.25 -1.08
CA ALA A 181 -1.77 -0.27 -2.50
C ALA A 181 -3.01 -0.49 -3.37
N HIS A 182 -3.91 -1.35 -2.93
CA HIS A 182 -5.17 -1.63 -3.59
C HIS A 182 -6.06 -0.39 -3.70
N GLN A 183 -6.27 0.29 -2.58
CA GLN A 183 -6.99 1.57 -2.56
C GLN A 183 -6.32 2.63 -3.46
N ALA A 184 -4.99 2.61 -3.55
CA ALA A 184 -4.29 3.49 -4.48
C ALA A 184 -4.58 3.13 -5.94
N VAL A 185 -4.63 1.83 -6.29
CA VAL A 185 -5.01 1.37 -7.64
C VAL A 185 -6.44 1.80 -7.99
N GLU A 186 -7.40 1.61 -7.09
CA GLU A 186 -8.78 2.09 -7.30
C GLU A 186 -8.81 3.59 -7.65
N ARG A 187 -8.07 4.39 -6.90
CA ARG A 187 -7.98 5.84 -7.14
C ARG A 187 -7.33 6.17 -8.48
N ILE A 188 -6.31 5.40 -8.89
CA ILE A 188 -5.64 5.54 -10.18
C ILE A 188 -6.64 5.27 -11.31
N MET A 189 -7.45 4.21 -11.21
CA MET A 189 -8.46 3.87 -12.22
C MET A 189 -9.57 4.93 -12.29
N VAL A 190 -10.05 5.40 -11.14
CA VAL A 190 -11.03 6.50 -11.09
C VAL A 190 -10.46 7.78 -11.70
N LEU A 191 -9.21 8.13 -11.40
CA LEU A 191 -8.53 9.29 -11.98
C LEU A 191 -8.42 9.15 -13.50
N ALA A 192 -7.98 8.00 -14.01
CA ALA A 192 -7.87 7.76 -15.45
C ALA A 192 -9.20 7.95 -16.15
N ARG A 193 -10.28 7.37 -15.62
CA ARG A 193 -11.63 7.51 -16.19
C ARG A 193 -12.15 8.95 -16.12
N SER A 194 -11.87 9.69 -15.07
CA SER A 194 -12.28 11.10 -14.93
C SER A 194 -11.62 12.02 -15.96
N LEU A 195 -10.53 11.56 -16.56
CA LEU A 195 -9.78 12.27 -17.58
C LEU A 195 -10.06 11.74 -19.01
N ASP A 196 -11.16 11.04 -19.19
CA ASP A 196 -11.54 10.37 -20.46
C ASP A 196 -10.49 9.32 -20.93
N GLY A 197 -9.71 8.80 -19.99
CA GLY A 197 -8.74 7.74 -20.24
C GLY A 197 -9.38 6.35 -20.20
N VAL A 198 -8.62 5.37 -20.70
CA VAL A 198 -8.98 3.96 -20.62
C VAL A 198 -8.11 3.23 -19.60
N ILE A 199 -8.69 2.24 -18.94
CA ILE A 199 -8.06 1.56 -17.79
C ILE A 199 -7.09 0.45 -18.20
N SER A 200 -6.83 0.25 -19.49
CA SER A 200 -5.81 -0.65 -19.99
C SER A 200 -5.32 -0.22 -21.35
N GLY A 201 -4.00 -0.18 -21.49
CA GLY A 201 -3.33 0.01 -22.78
C GLY A 201 -2.79 -1.30 -23.32
N GLU A 202 -1.78 -1.87 -22.67
CA GLU A 202 -1.04 -3.05 -23.14
C GLU A 202 -1.37 -4.33 -22.38
N HIS A 203 -1.67 -4.24 -21.05
CA HIS A 203 -1.79 -5.40 -20.17
C HIS A 203 -3.10 -6.14 -20.29
N GLY A 204 -4.13 -5.53 -20.89
CA GLY A 204 -5.48 -6.06 -20.94
C GLY A 204 -6.22 -5.92 -19.61
N ILE A 205 -7.49 -6.28 -19.61
CA ILE A 205 -8.36 -6.16 -18.45
C ILE A 205 -8.12 -7.30 -17.44
N GLY A 206 -7.97 -8.52 -17.93
CA GLY A 206 -7.82 -9.69 -17.07
C GLY A 206 -8.96 -9.83 -16.07
N ILE A 207 -8.62 -10.19 -14.85
CA ILE A 207 -9.54 -10.21 -13.71
C ILE A 207 -9.31 -9.02 -12.78
N THR A 208 -8.15 -8.38 -12.83
CA THR A 208 -7.77 -7.27 -11.93
C THR A 208 -8.54 -5.99 -12.21
N LYS A 209 -8.86 -5.73 -13.47
CA LYS A 209 -9.52 -4.48 -13.89
C LYS A 209 -11.01 -4.66 -14.17
N LEU A 210 -11.54 -5.88 -14.02
CA LEU A 210 -12.93 -6.20 -14.33
C LEU A 210 -13.93 -5.38 -13.50
N GLU A 211 -13.59 -5.10 -12.25
CA GLU A 211 -14.44 -4.33 -11.35
C GLU A 211 -14.62 -2.86 -11.78
N PHE A 212 -13.63 -2.32 -12.49
CA PHE A 212 -13.64 -0.94 -12.98
C PHE A 212 -14.41 -0.77 -14.30
N LEU A 213 -14.90 -1.86 -14.91
CA LEU A 213 -15.73 -1.83 -16.10
C LEU A 213 -17.21 -1.86 -15.74
N THR A 214 -18.03 -1.21 -16.53
CA THR A 214 -19.49 -1.31 -16.43
C THR A 214 -20.01 -2.55 -17.17
N ASP A 215 -21.23 -2.98 -16.85
CA ASP A 215 -21.88 -4.07 -17.56
C ASP A 215 -22.10 -3.75 -19.05
N GLU A 216 -22.27 -2.48 -19.39
CA GLU A 216 -22.40 -2.02 -20.78
C GLU A 216 -21.10 -2.21 -21.56
N GLU A 217 -19.96 -1.93 -20.93
CA GLU A 217 -18.64 -2.13 -21.51
C GLU A 217 -18.30 -3.62 -21.69
N LEU A 218 -18.75 -4.47 -20.78
CA LEU A 218 -18.52 -5.92 -20.83
C LEU A 218 -19.44 -6.66 -21.79
N ARG A 219 -20.65 -6.15 -22.03
CA ARG A 219 -21.69 -6.83 -22.80
C ARG A 219 -21.25 -7.26 -24.21
N PRO A 220 -20.57 -6.44 -25.03
CA PRO A 220 -20.12 -6.87 -26.37
C PRO A 220 -19.14 -8.04 -26.28
N PHE A 221 -18.26 -8.07 -25.31
CA PHE A 221 -17.33 -9.18 -25.12
C PHE A 221 -18.07 -10.45 -24.69
N ALA A 222 -18.98 -10.36 -23.73
CA ALA A 222 -19.76 -11.49 -23.24
C ALA A 222 -20.58 -12.12 -24.40
N GLN A 223 -21.22 -11.30 -25.22
CA GLN A 223 -21.96 -11.76 -26.41
C GLN A 223 -21.05 -12.43 -27.44
N TYR A 224 -19.88 -11.87 -27.69
CA TYR A 224 -18.90 -12.47 -28.59
C TYR A 224 -18.39 -13.80 -28.05
N LYS A 225 -18.04 -13.86 -26.77
CA LYS A 225 -17.58 -15.09 -26.12
C LYS A 225 -18.66 -16.19 -26.20
N GLN A 226 -19.91 -15.86 -25.90
CA GLN A 226 -21.01 -16.83 -26.00
C GLN A 226 -21.17 -17.37 -27.42
N LYS A 227 -20.97 -16.54 -28.45
CA LYS A 227 -21.03 -16.94 -29.84
C LYS A 227 -19.92 -17.90 -30.25
N VAL A 228 -18.68 -17.65 -29.83
CA VAL A 228 -17.48 -18.41 -30.26
C VAL A 228 -17.10 -19.55 -29.32
N ASP A 229 -17.52 -19.49 -28.08
CA ASP A 229 -17.25 -20.47 -27.04
C ASP A 229 -18.50 -20.73 -26.18
N PRO A 230 -19.57 -21.24 -26.76
CA PRO A 230 -20.88 -21.40 -26.11
C PRO A 230 -20.81 -22.36 -24.91
N GLU A 231 -19.83 -23.27 -24.89
CA GLU A 231 -19.63 -24.23 -23.80
C GLU A 231 -18.67 -23.70 -22.70
N GLY A 232 -18.12 -22.50 -22.89
CA GLY A 232 -17.22 -21.86 -21.91
C GLY A 232 -15.94 -22.66 -21.67
N ARG A 233 -15.40 -23.33 -22.70
CA ARG A 233 -14.21 -24.19 -22.58
C ARG A 233 -12.93 -23.41 -22.41
N PHE A 234 -12.82 -22.23 -23.02
CA PHE A 234 -11.60 -21.43 -23.03
C PHE A 234 -11.67 -20.29 -22.01
N ASN A 235 -10.62 -20.15 -21.19
CA ASN A 235 -10.53 -19.09 -20.19
C ASN A 235 -11.80 -18.93 -19.35
N LYS A 236 -12.30 -20.03 -18.82
CA LYS A 236 -13.56 -20.08 -18.06
C LYS A 236 -13.52 -19.04 -16.93
N GLY A 237 -14.55 -18.20 -16.87
CA GLY A 237 -14.69 -17.17 -15.85
C GLY A 237 -13.84 -15.92 -16.04
N LYS A 238 -13.02 -15.84 -17.08
CA LYS A 238 -12.23 -14.62 -17.36
C LYS A 238 -13.07 -13.59 -18.12
N LEU A 239 -13.00 -12.33 -17.68
CA LEU A 239 -13.74 -11.18 -18.24
C LEU A 239 -15.27 -11.33 -18.19
N LEU A 240 -15.78 -12.20 -17.33
CA LEU A 240 -17.21 -12.40 -17.09
C LEU A 240 -17.52 -12.18 -15.63
N ARG A 241 -18.59 -11.46 -15.33
CA ARG A 241 -19.12 -11.39 -13.98
C ARG A 241 -19.92 -12.65 -13.65
N ASN A 242 -20.04 -12.95 -12.37
CA ASN A 242 -20.66 -14.19 -11.88
C ASN A 242 -22.04 -14.51 -12.47
N GLN A 243 -22.85 -13.49 -12.76
CA GLN A 243 -24.18 -13.68 -13.40
C GLN A 243 -24.09 -14.20 -14.83
N GLU A 244 -23.08 -13.80 -15.58
CA GLU A 244 -22.85 -14.25 -16.96
C GLU A 244 -22.28 -15.66 -17.00
N LEU A 245 -21.50 -16.04 -16.00
CA LEU A 245 -21.04 -17.42 -15.79
C LEU A 245 -22.20 -18.39 -15.54
N ILE A 246 -23.20 -17.97 -14.76
CA ILE A 246 -24.40 -18.76 -14.47
C ILE A 246 -25.22 -18.96 -15.75
N ALA A 247 -25.34 -17.94 -16.58
CA ALA A 247 -26.08 -17.99 -17.84
C ALA A 247 -25.39 -18.90 -18.87
N LEU A 248 -24.06 -18.96 -18.88
CA LEU A 248 -23.27 -19.80 -19.80
C LEU A 248 -23.30 -21.29 -19.44
N ASP A 249 -23.38 -21.64 -18.16
CA ASP A 249 -23.32 -23.03 -17.69
C ASP A 249 -24.69 -23.74 -17.71
N GLY A 250 -25.81 -23.02 -17.80
CA GLY A 250 -27.15 -23.62 -17.75
C GLY A 250 -27.47 -24.45 -16.49
N LYS A 251 -26.52 -24.57 -15.58
CA LYS A 251 -26.56 -25.46 -14.41
C LYS A 251 -26.52 -24.73 -13.08
N GLY A 252 -26.70 -23.40 -13.07
CA GLY A 252 -26.69 -22.67 -11.81
C GLY A 252 -25.43 -22.93 -10.99
N LEU A 253 -24.27 -23.08 -11.68
CA LEU A 253 -23.02 -23.35 -11.01
C LEU A 253 -22.69 -22.17 -10.12
N GLU A 254 -23.35 -22.27 -8.99
CA GLU A 254 -22.79 -21.80 -7.77
C GLU A 254 -22.75 -20.27 -7.66
N ALA A 255 -23.94 -19.68 -7.78
CA ALA A 255 -24.27 -18.48 -6.99
C ALA A 255 -23.76 -18.61 -5.52
N ASN A 256 -23.45 -19.84 -5.11
CA ASN A 256 -22.90 -20.18 -3.79
C ASN A 256 -21.40 -19.88 -3.60
N LEU A 257 -20.57 -19.90 -4.65
CA LEU A 257 -19.17 -19.49 -4.50
C LEU A 257 -19.02 -17.98 -4.54
N ALA A 258 -19.71 -17.32 -5.47
CA ALA A 258 -19.67 -15.87 -5.61
C ALA A 258 -20.29 -15.13 -4.42
N SER A 259 -21.35 -15.67 -3.82
CA SER A 259 -21.98 -15.06 -2.65
C SER A 259 -21.21 -15.31 -1.33
N LYS A 260 -20.27 -16.24 -1.33
CA LYS A 260 -19.45 -16.56 -0.16
C LYS A 260 -18.06 -15.94 -0.18
N MET A 261 -17.62 -15.43 -1.33
CA MET A 261 -16.36 -14.71 -1.41
C MET A 261 -16.63 -13.21 -1.26
N PRO A 262 -16.12 -12.56 -0.23
CA PRO A 262 -16.20 -11.11 -0.12
C PRO A 262 -15.48 -10.47 -1.30
N LEU A 263 -15.92 -9.29 -1.72
CA LEU A 263 -15.36 -8.51 -2.83
C LEU A 263 -13.83 -8.39 -2.77
N HIS A 264 -13.28 -8.37 -1.55
CA HIS A 264 -11.84 -8.42 -1.28
C HIS A 264 -11.16 -9.72 -1.72
N ALA A 265 -11.87 -10.83 -1.75
CA ALA A 265 -11.30 -12.08 -2.25
C ALA A 265 -11.18 -12.07 -3.77
N ASP A 266 -12.09 -11.38 -4.46
CA ASP A 266 -12.00 -11.24 -5.92
C ASP A 266 -10.83 -10.35 -6.33
N LEU A 267 -10.55 -9.31 -5.58
CA LEU A 267 -9.41 -8.45 -5.82
C LEU A 267 -8.09 -9.10 -5.42
N THR A 268 -8.10 -9.83 -4.32
CA THR A 268 -6.97 -10.65 -3.90
C THR A 268 -6.72 -11.75 -4.93
N ASN A 269 -7.75 -12.36 -5.46
CA ASN A 269 -7.66 -13.31 -6.57
C ASN A 269 -7.28 -12.65 -7.89
N ALA A 270 -7.45 -11.36 -8.04
CA ALA A 270 -7.11 -10.63 -9.23
C ALA A 270 -5.61 -10.37 -9.35
N TYR A 271 -4.92 -10.17 -8.24
CA TYR A 271 -3.46 -10.11 -8.21
C TYR A 271 -2.81 -11.49 -8.11
N THR A 272 -3.63 -12.52 -8.10
CA THR A 272 -3.20 -13.90 -8.13
C THR A 272 -3.74 -14.54 -9.42
N PRO A 273 -3.29 -15.62 -9.77
CA PRO A 273 -3.19 -16.80 -8.89
C PRO A 273 -2.09 -16.75 -7.86
N SER A 274 -1.27 -15.77 -7.87
CA SER A 274 -0.10 -15.89 -7.03
C SER A 274 0.00 -14.85 -5.92
N PHE A 275 -0.52 -13.64 -6.09
CA PHE A 275 -0.17 -12.56 -5.18
C PHE A 275 -1.22 -12.20 -4.15
N GLY A 276 -2.50 -12.28 -4.48
CA GLY A 276 -3.56 -12.02 -3.50
C GLY A 276 -3.67 -13.10 -2.44
N LEU A 277 -3.32 -14.33 -2.80
CA LEU A 277 -3.21 -15.42 -1.85
C LEU A 277 -1.92 -15.36 -1.03
N MET A 278 -0.85 -14.72 -1.51
CA MET A 278 0.43 -14.76 -0.80
C MET A 278 0.40 -14.07 0.57
N GLY A 279 -0.42 -13.05 0.78
CA GLY A 279 -0.66 -12.48 2.11
C GLY A 279 -1.54 -13.38 2.99
N HIS A 280 -2.49 -14.11 2.38
CA HIS A 280 -3.32 -15.10 3.06
C HIS A 280 -2.66 -16.47 3.11
N GLU A 281 -1.81 -16.81 2.17
CA GLU A 281 -1.05 -18.05 2.16
C GLU A 281 -0.15 -18.17 3.36
N SER A 282 0.44 -17.10 3.86
CA SER A 282 1.23 -17.16 5.09
C SER A 282 0.38 -17.62 6.29
N LEU A 283 -0.90 -17.23 6.32
CA LEU A 283 -1.85 -17.69 7.36
C LEU A 283 -2.41 -19.08 7.07
N ILE A 284 -2.70 -19.40 5.82
CA ILE A 284 -3.16 -20.72 5.38
C ILE A 284 -2.00 -21.72 5.44
N MET A 285 -0.79 -21.32 5.07
CA MET A 285 0.42 -22.13 5.17
C MET A 285 0.77 -22.52 6.59
N GLN A 286 0.57 -21.63 7.56
CA GLN A 286 0.76 -21.94 8.97
C GLN A 286 -0.27 -22.97 9.51
N GLN A 287 -1.34 -23.24 8.77
CA GLN A 287 -2.48 -24.02 9.23
C GLN A 287 -2.83 -25.25 8.37
N SER A 288 -2.11 -25.50 7.27
CA SER A 288 -2.44 -26.61 6.36
C SER A 288 -1.21 -27.39 5.85
N ASP A 289 -1.41 -28.68 5.54
CA ASP A 289 -0.37 -29.53 4.94
C ASP A 289 0.11 -29.02 3.58
N ILE A 290 -0.74 -28.30 2.85
CA ILE A 290 -0.39 -27.65 1.57
C ILE A 290 0.57 -26.50 1.82
N GLY A 291 0.42 -25.79 2.92
CA GLY A 291 1.34 -24.75 3.34
C GLY A 291 2.74 -25.26 3.68
N ALA A 292 2.83 -26.39 4.35
CA ALA A 292 4.11 -27.02 4.64
C ALA A 292 4.85 -27.47 3.36
N ILE A 293 4.12 -27.93 2.33
CA ILE A 293 4.67 -28.27 1.01
C ILE A 293 5.12 -26.99 0.29
N ALA A 294 4.31 -25.94 0.28
CA ALA A 294 4.65 -24.68 -0.36
C ALA A 294 5.86 -24.01 0.34
N ASP A 295 5.98 -24.11 1.65
CA ASP A 295 7.11 -23.59 2.40
C ASP A 295 8.41 -24.38 2.07
N SER A 296 8.32 -25.68 1.86
CA SER A 296 9.45 -26.49 1.40
C SER A 296 9.92 -26.17 -0.02
N VAL A 297 9.02 -25.68 -0.89
CA VAL A 297 9.30 -25.25 -2.27
C VAL A 297 9.80 -23.81 -2.33
N LYS A 298 9.52 -23.00 -1.31
CA LYS A 298 9.91 -21.60 -1.20
C LYS A 298 11.43 -21.39 -1.33
N ASP A 299 12.20 -22.29 -0.76
CA ASP A 299 13.67 -22.26 -0.88
C ASP A 299 14.16 -22.77 -2.25
N CYS A 300 13.38 -23.61 -2.91
CA CYS A 300 13.68 -24.12 -4.25
C CYS A 300 13.48 -23.04 -5.34
N LEU A 301 12.49 -22.15 -5.20
CA LEU A 301 12.25 -21.02 -6.09
C LEU A 301 13.32 -19.92 -5.96
N ARG A 302 14.08 -19.91 -4.86
CA ARG A 302 15.24 -19.02 -4.67
C ARG A 302 16.46 -19.43 -5.46
N CYS A 303 16.57 -20.67 -5.87
CA CYS A 303 17.70 -21.16 -6.63
C CYS A 303 17.70 -20.75 -8.11
N GLY A 304 16.61 -20.18 -8.62
CA GLY A 304 16.37 -19.64 -9.98
C GLY A 304 17.56 -19.44 -10.90
N LYS A 305 18.44 -20.46 -10.93
CA LYS A 305 19.53 -20.59 -11.88
C LYS A 305 19.18 -21.66 -12.90
#